data_9b58bcc9da24e77e1e517b1f071cb0ec
#
_entry.id   9b58bcc9da24e77e1e517b1f071cb0ec
#
_cell.length_a   1.000
_cell.length_b   1.000
_cell.length_c   1.000
_cell.angle_alpha   90.00
_cell.angle_beta   90.00
_cell.angle_gamma   90.00
#
_symmetry.space_group_name_H-M   'P 1'
#
loop_
_entity.id
_entity.type
_entity.pdbx_description
1 polymer ?
#
loop_
_entity_poly.entity_id
_entity_poly.type
_entity_poly.pdbx_seq_one_letter_code
_entity_poly.pdbx_strand_id
1 'polypeptide(L)'
;MLDIPGAALFDTNKTAIKPQFAGTLDQIAATLRDNPNTIVCVIGYTDSTGSDELNQDLSVRRAQSVTSFLTGKGISGSRLTAAGLGERFPVASNDNEAGRSQNRRVEMYVRN
;
A
#
# COMPACT_ATOMS: atom_id res chain seq x y z
N MET A 1 -11.09 1.21 -6.95
CA MET A 1 -9.71 0.88 -6.53
C MET A 1 -8.85 2.13 -6.61
N LEU A 2 -8.04 2.39 -5.58
CA LEU A 2 -7.07 3.48 -5.56
C LEU A 2 -5.67 2.90 -5.71
N ASP A 3 -4.91 3.36 -6.70
CA ASP A 3 -3.54 2.94 -6.94
C ASP A 3 -2.60 4.05 -6.45
N ILE A 4 -1.70 3.70 -5.52
CA ILE A 4 -0.76 4.67 -4.94
C ILE A 4 0.65 4.24 -5.32
N PRO A 5 1.42 5.11 -6.01
CA PRO A 5 2.81 4.79 -6.32
C PRO A 5 3.62 4.51 -5.05
N GLY A 6 4.42 3.45 -5.07
CA GLY A 6 5.24 3.10 -3.91
C GLY A 6 6.20 4.20 -3.50
N ALA A 7 6.77 4.93 -4.48
CA ALA A 7 7.68 6.03 -4.20
C ALA A 7 7.00 7.22 -3.51
N ALA A 8 5.67 7.37 -3.64
CA ALA A 8 4.93 8.40 -2.92
C ALA A 8 4.82 8.07 -1.44
N LEU A 9 4.71 6.78 -1.10
CA LEU A 9 4.52 6.31 0.27
C LEU A 9 5.81 6.02 1.01
N PHE A 10 6.81 5.46 0.33
CA PHE A 10 8.00 4.90 0.97
C PHE A 10 9.28 5.24 0.22
N ASP A 11 10.36 5.44 0.98
CA ASP A 11 11.70 5.46 0.41
C ASP A 11 12.12 4.02 0.05
N THR A 12 13.15 3.89 -0.79
CA THR A 12 13.65 2.60 -1.25
C THR A 12 13.96 1.69 -0.05
N ASN A 13 13.42 0.48 -0.10
CA ASN A 13 13.57 -0.57 0.93
C ASN A 13 13.06 -0.17 2.32
N LYS A 14 12.32 0.91 2.44
CA LYS A 14 11.75 1.35 3.72
C LYS A 14 10.27 0.98 3.81
N THR A 15 9.79 0.88 5.06
CA THR A 15 8.38 0.58 5.36
C THR A 15 7.72 1.68 6.17
N ALA A 16 8.45 2.74 6.52
CA ALA A 16 7.88 3.91 7.19
C ALA A 16 7.24 4.82 6.15
N ILE A 17 6.01 5.24 6.41
CA ILE A 17 5.28 6.13 5.51
C ILE A 17 5.96 7.50 5.48
N LYS A 18 6.19 8.00 4.27
CA LYS A 18 6.82 9.31 4.07
C LYS A 18 5.91 10.41 4.62
N PRO A 19 6.46 11.37 5.38
CA PRO A 19 5.65 12.48 5.91
C PRO A 19 4.89 13.25 4.83
N GLN A 20 5.43 13.32 3.62
CA GLN A 20 4.79 14.03 2.51
C GLN A 20 3.45 13.41 2.12
N PHE A 21 3.25 12.12 2.40
CA PHE A 21 2.01 11.43 2.06
C PHE A 21 1.04 11.33 3.23
N ALA A 22 1.47 11.66 4.44
CA ALA A 22 0.64 11.51 5.64
C ALA A 22 -0.67 12.31 5.55
N GLY A 23 -0.63 13.51 4.98
CA GLY A 23 -1.82 14.34 4.80
C GLY A 23 -2.87 13.69 3.91
N THR A 24 -2.45 13.01 2.85
CA THR A 24 -3.37 12.28 1.96
C THR A 24 -4.01 11.11 2.71
N LEU A 25 -3.23 10.36 3.49
CA LEU A 25 -3.77 9.26 4.29
C LEU A 25 -4.70 9.78 5.38
N ASP A 26 -4.43 10.95 5.96
CA ASP A 26 -5.35 11.60 6.91
C ASP A 26 -6.71 11.88 6.28
N GLN A 27 -6.73 12.34 5.02
CA GLN A 27 -7.97 12.58 4.30
C GLN A 27 -8.73 11.29 4.02
N ILE A 28 -8.01 10.23 3.67
CA ILE A 28 -8.61 8.91 3.48
C ILE A 28 -9.23 8.43 4.80
N ALA A 29 -8.52 8.58 5.91
CA ALA A 29 -9.03 8.19 7.22
C ALA A 29 -10.29 8.97 7.57
N ALA A 30 -10.34 10.28 7.29
CA ALA A 30 -11.52 11.10 7.53
C ALA A 30 -12.73 10.60 6.75
N THR A 31 -12.52 10.27 5.46
CA THR A 31 -13.57 9.71 4.61
C THR A 31 -14.08 8.38 5.17
N LEU A 32 -13.18 7.52 5.65
CA LEU A 32 -13.56 6.23 6.23
C LEU A 32 -14.32 6.39 7.55
N ARG A 33 -13.98 7.39 8.36
CA ARG A 33 -14.75 7.69 9.59
C ARG A 33 -16.16 8.15 9.27
N ASP A 34 -16.33 8.91 8.20
CA ASP A 34 -17.64 9.40 7.75
C ASP A 34 -18.49 8.31 7.11
N ASN A 35 -17.90 7.18 6.76
CA ASN A 35 -18.57 6.05 6.08
C ASN A 35 -18.28 4.76 6.86
N PRO A 36 -18.88 4.58 8.04
CA PRO A 36 -18.47 3.54 9.00
C PRO A 36 -18.70 2.10 8.54
N ASN A 37 -19.51 1.88 7.50
CA ASN A 37 -19.75 0.52 6.97
C ASN A 37 -18.78 0.10 5.89
N THR A 38 -17.84 0.97 5.54
CA THR A 38 -16.87 0.69 4.49
C THR A 38 -15.74 -0.21 5.01
N ILE A 39 -15.39 -1.23 4.22
CA ILE A 39 -14.23 -2.09 4.48
C ILE A 39 -13.14 -1.80 3.45
N VAL A 40 -11.88 -1.91 3.87
CA VAL A 40 -10.72 -1.57 3.05
C VAL A 40 -9.74 -2.73 3.02
N CYS A 41 -9.31 -3.11 1.82
CA CYS A 41 -8.22 -4.05 1.62
C CYS A 41 -7.03 -3.30 1.00
N VAL A 42 -5.87 -3.38 1.64
CA VAL A 42 -4.64 -2.75 1.18
C VAL A 42 -3.70 -3.83 0.70
N ILE A 43 -3.24 -3.75 -0.54
CA ILE A 43 -2.38 -4.76 -1.14
C ILE A 43 -1.08 -4.10 -1.62
N GLY A 44 0.05 -4.60 -1.12
CA GLY A 44 1.37 -4.14 -1.53
C GLY A 44 1.93 -4.98 -2.67
N TYR A 45 2.65 -4.32 -3.58
CA TYR A 45 3.34 -4.96 -4.71
C TYR A 45 4.75 -4.40 -4.85
N THR A 46 5.64 -5.21 -5.42
CA THR A 46 7.01 -4.80 -5.73
C THR A 46 7.31 -5.02 -7.21
N ASP A 47 8.47 -4.54 -7.66
CA ASP A 47 9.04 -4.99 -8.93
C ASP A 47 9.77 -6.34 -8.70
N SER A 48 10.44 -6.84 -9.73
CA SER A 48 11.13 -8.14 -9.67
C SER A 48 12.60 -8.04 -9.23
N THR A 49 13.04 -6.88 -8.77
CA THR A 49 14.42 -6.67 -8.30
C THR A 49 14.61 -7.33 -6.93
N GLY A 50 15.66 -8.12 -6.79
CA GLY A 50 15.95 -8.81 -5.53
C GLY A 50 15.26 -10.17 -5.44
N SER A 51 15.29 -10.78 -4.26
CA SER A 51 14.70 -12.10 -4.07
C SER A 51 13.19 -12.02 -3.93
N ASP A 52 12.49 -13.08 -4.37
CA ASP A 52 11.04 -13.19 -4.20
C ASP A 52 10.63 -13.13 -2.74
N GLU A 53 11.40 -13.79 -1.86
CA GLU A 53 11.09 -13.81 -0.42
C GLU A 53 11.17 -12.42 0.20
N LEU A 54 12.22 -11.65 -0.12
CA LEU A 54 12.36 -10.28 0.39
C LEU A 54 11.25 -9.37 -0.15
N ASN A 55 10.89 -9.54 -1.42
CA ASN A 55 9.83 -8.75 -2.04
C ASN A 55 8.48 -9.07 -1.43
N GLN A 56 8.22 -10.35 -1.15
CA GLN A 56 6.99 -10.77 -0.49
C GLN A 56 6.90 -10.13 0.91
N ASP A 57 7.96 -10.22 1.70
CA ASP A 57 8.01 -9.64 3.04
C ASP A 57 7.84 -8.13 3.00
N LEU A 58 8.55 -7.45 2.10
CA LEU A 58 8.48 -5.99 1.98
C LEU A 58 7.06 -5.54 1.61
N SER A 59 6.41 -6.24 0.68
CA SER A 59 5.05 -5.88 0.25
C SER A 59 4.04 -6.03 1.38
N VAL A 60 4.16 -7.09 2.19
CA VAL A 60 3.30 -7.29 3.36
C VAL A 60 3.51 -6.17 4.38
N ARG A 61 4.77 -5.86 4.71
CA ARG A 61 5.10 -4.83 5.70
C ARG A 61 4.63 -3.46 5.28
N ARG A 62 4.72 -3.14 3.98
CA ARG A 62 4.24 -1.87 3.44
C ARG A 62 2.73 -1.75 3.53
N ALA A 63 2.00 -2.81 3.19
CA ALA A 63 0.56 -2.83 3.34
C ALA A 63 0.16 -2.67 4.81
N GLN A 64 0.86 -3.35 5.71
CA GLN A 64 0.63 -3.22 7.16
C GLN A 64 0.92 -1.82 7.67
N SER A 65 1.92 -1.13 7.13
CA SER A 65 2.21 0.26 7.51
C SER A 65 1.05 1.18 7.18
N VAL A 66 0.41 0.98 6.02
CA VAL A 66 -0.75 1.77 5.63
C VAL A 66 -1.95 1.48 6.55
N THR A 67 -2.26 0.21 6.81
CA THR A 67 -3.38 -0.13 7.69
C THR A 67 -3.12 0.32 9.13
N SER A 68 -1.88 0.24 9.62
CA SER A 68 -1.51 0.72 10.95
C SER A 68 -1.68 2.24 11.07
N PHE A 69 -1.33 2.98 10.01
CA PHE A 69 -1.55 4.42 9.99
C PHE A 69 -3.04 4.74 10.13
N LEU A 70 -3.89 4.05 9.37
CA LEU A 70 -5.33 4.26 9.42
C LEU A 70 -5.91 3.88 10.78
N THR A 71 -5.43 2.79 11.39
CA THR A 71 -5.83 2.39 12.74
C THR A 71 -5.48 3.48 13.75
N GLY A 72 -4.29 4.06 13.64
CA GLY A 72 -3.86 5.17 14.47
C GLY A 72 -4.70 6.43 14.32
N LYS A 73 -5.44 6.54 13.22
CA LYS A 73 -6.34 7.66 12.94
C LYS A 73 -7.81 7.33 13.30
N GLY A 74 -8.04 6.24 14.02
CA GLY A 74 -9.36 5.92 14.53
C GLY A 74 -10.18 4.95 13.68
N ILE A 75 -9.59 4.34 12.66
CA ILE A 75 -10.28 3.33 11.86
C ILE A 75 -10.13 1.98 12.55
N SER A 76 -11.25 1.29 12.82
CA SER A 76 -11.21 -0.02 13.45
C SER A 76 -10.43 -1.02 12.61
N GLY A 77 -9.56 -1.80 13.25
CA GLY A 77 -8.79 -2.84 12.57
C GLY A 77 -9.67 -3.91 11.92
N SER A 78 -10.89 -4.12 12.42
CA SER A 78 -11.81 -5.08 11.82
C SER A 78 -12.31 -4.65 10.44
N ARG A 79 -12.12 -3.39 10.07
CA ARG A 79 -12.50 -2.84 8.76
C ARG A 79 -11.36 -2.91 7.75
N LEU A 80 -10.16 -3.30 8.18
CA LEU A 80 -8.94 -3.19 7.40
C LEU A 80 -8.30 -4.56 7.20
N THR A 81 -7.83 -4.82 5.98
CA THR A 81 -7.07 -6.02 5.65
C THR A 81 -5.81 -5.59 4.93
N ALA A 82 -4.67 -6.15 5.31
CA ALA A 82 -3.41 -5.91 4.64
C ALA A 82 -2.90 -7.20 4.00
N ALA A 83 -2.48 -7.13 2.75
CA ALA A 83 -1.90 -8.26 2.05
C ALA A 83 -0.70 -7.79 1.21
N GLY A 84 0.21 -8.69 0.93
CA GLY A 84 1.34 -8.42 0.05
C GLY A 84 1.42 -9.51 -0.99
N LEU A 85 1.55 -9.13 -2.25
CA LEU A 85 1.68 -10.06 -3.37
C LEU A 85 3.07 -10.01 -4.02
N GLY A 86 4.00 -9.21 -3.45
CA GLY A 86 5.37 -9.15 -3.91
C GLY A 86 5.47 -8.76 -5.38
N GLU A 87 6.26 -9.49 -6.13
CA GLU A 87 6.46 -9.24 -7.56
C GLU A 87 5.43 -9.92 -8.47
N ARG A 88 4.44 -10.59 -7.87
CA ARG A 88 3.36 -11.22 -8.62
C ARG A 88 2.42 -10.15 -9.19
N PHE A 89 1.82 -10.44 -10.33
CA PHE A 89 0.84 -9.56 -10.99
C PHE A 89 1.42 -8.20 -11.40
N PRO A 90 2.50 -8.19 -12.18
CA PRO A 90 3.04 -6.92 -12.68
C PRO A 90 2.04 -6.23 -13.60
N VAL A 91 1.98 -4.90 -13.54
CA VAL A 91 1.13 -4.07 -14.42
C VAL A 91 1.93 -3.50 -15.58
N ALA A 92 3.26 -3.65 -15.54
CA ALA A 92 4.16 -3.14 -16.58
C ALA A 92 5.40 -4.02 -16.64
N SER A 93 6.27 -3.77 -17.62
CA SER A 93 7.49 -4.53 -17.79
C SER A 93 8.49 -4.27 -16.66
N ASN A 94 9.10 -5.34 -16.14
CA ASN A 94 10.21 -5.24 -15.20
C ASN A 94 11.56 -5.02 -15.89
N ASP A 95 11.59 -4.99 -17.23
CA ASP A 95 12.83 -4.87 -18.02
C ASP A 95 13.38 -3.44 -18.02
N ASN A 96 12.59 -2.45 -17.64
CA ASN A 96 13.02 -1.06 -17.61
C ASN A 96 12.53 -0.38 -16.33
N GLU A 97 13.16 0.73 -15.96
CA GLU A 97 12.83 1.43 -14.72
C GLU A 97 11.41 2.04 -14.74
N ALA A 98 10.95 2.52 -15.87
CA ALA A 98 9.59 3.08 -15.97
C ALA A 98 8.54 2.02 -15.61
N GLY A 99 8.71 0.80 -16.13
CA GLY A 99 7.81 -0.31 -15.82
C GLY A 99 7.95 -0.78 -14.38
N ARG A 100 9.18 -0.91 -13.89
CA ARG A 100 9.42 -1.30 -12.50
C ARG A 100 8.79 -0.30 -11.52
N SER A 101 8.88 0.99 -11.82
CA SER A 101 8.25 2.03 -10.99
C SER A 101 6.74 1.83 -10.89
N GLN A 102 6.09 1.47 -11.99
CA GLN A 102 4.65 1.19 -11.99
C GLN A 102 4.31 -0.06 -11.19
N ASN A 103 5.19 -1.06 -11.18
CA ASN A 103 4.98 -2.29 -10.43
C ASN A 103 5.14 -2.09 -8.92
N ARG A 104 5.98 -1.14 -8.49
CA ARG A 104 6.12 -0.76 -7.07
C ARG A 104 4.94 0.12 -6.68
N ARG A 105 3.89 -0.51 -6.15
CA ARG A 105 2.65 0.21 -5.84
C ARG A 105 1.93 -0.39 -4.65
N VAL A 106 1.00 0.37 -4.12
CA VAL A 106 0.02 -0.10 -3.13
C VAL A 106 -1.36 0.15 -3.71
N GLU A 107 -2.20 -0.87 -3.71
CA GLU A 107 -3.58 -0.76 -4.18
C GLU A 107 -4.52 -0.82 -2.99
N MET A 108 -5.50 0.08 -2.95
CA MET A 108 -6.53 0.10 -1.92
C MET A 108 -7.89 -0.19 -2.56
N TYR A 109 -8.55 -1.21 -2.05
CA TYR A 109 -9.89 -1.61 -2.48
C TYR A 109 -10.87 -1.28 -1.38
N VAL A 110 -11.90 -0.50 -1.72
CA VAL A 110 -12.89 -0.01 -0.76
C VAL A 110 -14.25 -0.56 -1.15
N ARG A 111 -14.97 -1.09 -0.18
CA ARG A 111 -16.26 -1.73 -0.42
C ARG A 111 -17.22 -1.42 0.76
N ASN A 112 -18.47 -1.13 0.41
CA ASN A 112 -19.54 -0.94 1.40
C ASN A 112 -20.21 -2.26 1.80
#